data_f6b36209086132eb0a4b102fe726a5ee
#
_entry.id   f6b36209086132eb0a4b102fe726a5ee
#
_cell.length_a   1.000
_cell.length_b   1.000
_cell.length_c   1.000
_cell.angle_alpha   90.00
_cell.angle_beta   90.00
_cell.angle_gamma   90.00
#
_symmetry.space_group_name_H-M   'P 1'
#
loop_
_entity.id
_entity.type
_entity.pdbx_description
1 polymer ?
#
loop_
_entity_poly.entity_id
_entity_poly.type
_entity_poly.pdbx_seq_one_letter_code
_entity_poly.pdbx_strand_id
1 'polypeptide(L)'
;MARFGWGITLLATFLTGALGNVLGYVLYNEPYHGVGASGMMMGALGLLCIHSFGLWRKNMKAARYILSGVIAGFLLFVLFGFSPGSDIFAHLGGFMAGLIFGAILSLVDEKRLQTPRLNLPAFAAVLAIMAVTWALALR
;
A
#
# COMPACT_ATOMS: atom_id res chain seq x y z
N MET A 1 8.04 -8.35 1.90
CA MET A 1 7.91 -8.08 3.36
C MET A 1 9.24 -8.10 4.10
N ALA A 2 10.24 -8.85 3.66
CA ALA A 2 11.52 -8.99 4.39
C ALA A 2 12.33 -7.70 4.56
N ARG A 3 12.21 -6.69 3.68
CA ARG A 3 13.04 -5.48 3.75
C ARG A 3 12.53 -4.44 4.75
N PHE A 4 11.24 -4.17 4.77
CA PHE A 4 10.67 -3.07 5.57
C PHE A 4 10.14 -3.51 6.94
N GLY A 5 10.18 -4.81 7.24
CA GLY A 5 9.53 -5.37 8.41
C GLY A 5 8.02 -5.57 8.22
N TRP A 6 7.48 -6.55 8.89
CA TRP A 6 6.09 -6.99 8.68
C TRP A 6 5.05 -5.96 9.19
N GLY A 7 5.27 -5.41 10.38
CA GLY A 7 4.33 -4.45 10.98
C GLY A 7 4.35 -3.09 10.28
N ILE A 8 5.55 -2.60 9.91
CA ILE A 8 5.71 -1.35 9.15
C ILE A 8 5.09 -1.49 7.76
N THR A 9 5.31 -2.65 7.08
CA THR A 9 4.70 -2.89 5.76
C THR A 9 3.18 -2.91 5.86
N LEU A 10 2.62 -3.56 6.88
CA LEU A 10 1.17 -3.59 7.10
C LEU A 10 0.62 -2.19 7.33
N LEU A 11 1.26 -1.40 8.21
CA LEU A 11 0.85 -0.02 8.49
C LEU A 11 0.94 0.85 7.23
N ALA A 12 2.04 0.79 6.51
CA ALA A 12 2.21 1.54 5.26
C ALA A 12 1.12 1.18 4.24
N THR A 13 0.86 -0.12 4.04
CA THR A 13 -0.19 -0.61 3.13
C THR A 13 -1.57 -0.13 3.56
N PHE A 14 -1.87 -0.16 4.86
CA PHE A 14 -3.13 0.35 5.41
C PHE A 14 -3.30 1.85 5.14
N LEU A 15 -2.26 2.64 5.42
CA LEU A 15 -2.27 4.08 5.19
C LEU A 15 -2.39 4.44 3.70
N THR A 16 -1.78 3.65 2.81
CA THR A 16 -1.92 3.88 1.36
C THR A 16 -3.34 3.67 0.89
N GLY A 17 -4.06 2.71 1.45
CA GLY A 17 -5.49 2.52 1.17
C GLY A 17 -6.33 3.69 1.65
N ALA A 18 -6.07 4.18 2.86
CA ALA A 18 -6.76 5.35 3.40
C ALA A 18 -6.51 6.61 2.55
N LEU A 19 -5.25 6.85 2.15
CA LEU A 19 -4.88 7.98 1.28
C LEU A 19 -5.49 7.85 -0.12
N GLY A 20 -5.59 6.64 -0.65
CA GLY A 20 -6.31 6.39 -1.90
C GLY A 20 -7.76 6.81 -1.82
N ASN A 21 -8.46 6.43 -0.75
CA ASN A 21 -9.85 6.83 -0.53
C ASN A 21 -10.00 8.35 -0.33
N VAL A 22 -9.04 9.01 0.35
CA VAL A 22 -9.04 10.47 0.47
C VAL A 22 -8.91 11.13 -0.90
N LEU A 23 -8.06 10.60 -1.79
CA LEU A 23 -7.94 11.12 -3.14
C LEU A 23 -9.25 10.95 -3.93
N GLY A 24 -9.89 9.79 -3.83
CA GLY A 24 -11.22 9.57 -4.38
C GLY A 24 -12.23 10.59 -3.86
N TYR A 25 -12.31 10.77 -2.56
CA TYR A 25 -13.21 11.76 -1.93
C TYR A 25 -12.98 13.19 -2.44
N VAL A 26 -11.74 13.59 -2.66
CA VAL A 26 -11.41 14.95 -3.14
C VAL A 26 -11.72 15.14 -4.62
N LEU A 27 -11.57 14.09 -5.44
CA LEU A 27 -11.68 14.19 -6.90
C LEU A 27 -13.07 13.87 -7.44
N TYR A 28 -13.89 13.13 -6.71
CA TYR A 28 -15.28 12.91 -7.09
C TYR A 28 -16.16 14.06 -6.61
N ASN A 29 -16.98 14.61 -7.50
CA ASN A 29 -17.95 15.68 -7.19
C ASN A 29 -19.27 15.17 -6.59
N GLU A 30 -19.46 13.85 -6.54
CA GLU A 30 -20.66 13.19 -6.02
C GLU A 30 -20.40 12.65 -4.61
N PRO A 31 -21.44 12.32 -3.81
CA PRO A 31 -21.26 11.65 -2.53
C PRO A 31 -20.44 10.36 -2.70
N TYR A 32 -19.23 10.39 -2.16
CA TYR A 32 -18.25 9.32 -2.34
C TYR A 32 -18.40 8.26 -1.25
N HIS A 33 -18.56 7.02 -1.68
CA HIS A 33 -18.56 5.85 -0.82
C HIS A 33 -17.44 4.91 -1.26
N GLY A 34 -16.23 5.15 -0.75
CA GLY A 34 -15.09 4.27 -0.99
C GLY A 34 -15.28 2.92 -0.30
N VAL A 35 -15.40 1.87 -1.09
CA VAL A 35 -15.59 0.50 -0.57
C VAL A 35 -14.46 -0.40 -1.05
N GLY A 36 -13.82 -1.07 -0.11
CA GLY A 36 -12.91 -2.17 -0.39
C GLY A 36 -11.44 -1.90 -0.12
N ALA A 37 -10.71 -3.00 0.02
CA ALA A 37 -9.28 -3.01 0.30
C ALA A 37 -8.40 -2.84 -0.95
N SER A 38 -8.98 -2.56 -2.11
CA SER A 38 -8.26 -2.50 -3.39
C SER A 38 -7.21 -1.39 -3.43
N GLY A 39 -7.47 -0.24 -2.81
CA GLY A 39 -6.48 0.82 -2.62
C GLY A 39 -5.26 0.37 -1.82
N MET A 40 -5.45 -0.49 -0.80
CA MET A 40 -4.36 -1.11 -0.04
C MET A 40 -3.53 -2.06 -0.91
N MET A 41 -4.17 -2.85 -1.78
CA MET A 41 -3.49 -3.74 -2.72
C MET A 41 -2.63 -2.94 -3.71
N MET A 42 -3.16 -1.85 -4.23
CA MET A 42 -2.41 -0.94 -5.11
C MET A 42 -1.25 -0.28 -4.37
N GLY A 43 -1.44 0.11 -3.11
CA GLY A 43 -0.37 0.61 -2.26
C GLY A 43 0.73 -0.42 -2.03
N ALA A 44 0.37 -1.68 -1.78
CA ALA A 44 1.34 -2.77 -1.66
C ALA A 44 2.13 -2.99 -2.96
N LEU A 45 1.48 -2.89 -4.13
CA LEU A 45 2.17 -2.95 -5.43
C LEU A 45 3.16 -1.80 -5.60
N GLY A 46 2.79 -0.57 -5.21
CA GLY A 46 3.69 0.58 -5.22
C GLY A 46 4.93 0.38 -4.33
N LEU A 47 4.74 -0.12 -3.10
CA LEU A 47 5.82 -0.50 -2.19
C LEU A 47 6.75 -1.56 -2.80
N LEU A 48 6.17 -2.60 -3.41
CA LEU A 48 6.92 -3.67 -4.07
C LEU A 48 7.71 -3.15 -5.29
N CYS A 49 7.16 -2.21 -6.04
CA CYS A 49 7.82 -1.58 -7.17
C CYS A 49 9.13 -0.91 -6.72
N ILE A 50 9.09 -0.08 -5.69
CA ILE A 50 10.28 0.57 -5.13
C ILE A 50 11.26 -0.47 -4.56
N HIS A 51 10.75 -1.50 -3.89
CA HIS A 51 11.60 -2.59 -3.41
C HIS A 51 12.35 -3.29 -4.55
N SER A 52 11.70 -3.53 -5.69
CA SER A 52 12.31 -4.12 -6.89
C SER A 52 13.45 -3.27 -7.41
N PHE A 53 13.27 -1.96 -7.50
CA PHE A 53 14.34 -1.04 -7.92
C PHE A 53 15.54 -1.07 -6.97
N GLY A 54 15.30 -1.15 -5.65
CA GLY A 54 16.37 -1.28 -4.67
C GLY A 54 17.17 -2.59 -4.79
N LEU A 55 16.51 -3.68 -5.22
CA LEU A 55 17.16 -4.98 -5.47
C LEU A 55 17.90 -5.05 -6.80
N TRP A 56 17.55 -4.23 -7.78
CA TRP A 56 18.14 -4.27 -9.13
C TRP A 56 19.67 -4.22 -9.11
N ARG A 57 20.22 -3.42 -8.19
CA ARG A 57 21.67 -3.29 -8.01
C ARG A 57 22.31 -4.48 -7.28
N LYS A 58 21.54 -5.22 -6.48
CA LYS A 58 22.06 -6.31 -5.64
C LYS A 58 21.80 -7.70 -6.23
N ASN A 59 20.62 -7.92 -6.79
CA ASN A 59 20.21 -9.20 -7.35
C ASN A 59 19.17 -8.99 -8.47
N MET A 60 19.67 -8.93 -9.69
CA MET A 60 18.86 -8.71 -10.90
C MET A 60 17.77 -9.77 -11.09
N LYS A 61 18.02 -11.05 -10.76
CA LYS A 61 17.02 -12.11 -10.91
C LYS A 61 15.85 -11.89 -9.96
N ALA A 62 16.12 -11.64 -8.68
CA ALA A 62 15.07 -11.37 -7.68
C ALA A 62 14.26 -10.11 -8.05
N ALA A 63 14.93 -9.04 -8.49
CA ALA A 63 14.28 -7.82 -8.94
C ALA A 63 13.32 -8.06 -10.12
N ARG A 64 13.73 -8.86 -11.11
CA ARG A 64 12.89 -9.22 -12.26
C ARG A 64 11.64 -10.00 -11.85
N TYR A 65 11.76 -10.96 -10.92
CA TYR A 65 10.62 -11.72 -10.42
C TYR A 65 9.60 -10.82 -9.71
N ILE A 66 10.06 -9.93 -8.83
CA ILE A 66 9.18 -9.01 -8.13
C ILE A 66 8.53 -8.04 -9.11
N LEU A 67 9.30 -7.47 -10.04
CA LEU A 67 8.80 -6.54 -11.04
C LEU A 67 7.79 -7.20 -11.98
N SER A 68 8.02 -8.45 -12.40
CA SER A 68 7.04 -9.19 -13.21
C SER A 68 5.73 -9.42 -12.44
N GLY A 69 5.80 -9.72 -11.15
CA GLY A 69 4.62 -9.82 -10.28
C GLY A 69 3.87 -8.50 -10.15
N VAL A 70 4.59 -7.38 -10.01
CA VAL A 70 4.00 -6.03 -9.96
C VAL A 70 3.30 -5.71 -11.29
N ILE A 71 3.96 -5.98 -12.43
CA ILE A 71 3.38 -5.76 -13.75
C ILE A 71 2.13 -6.63 -13.96
N ALA A 72 2.20 -7.91 -13.60
CA ALA A 72 1.05 -8.82 -13.71
C ALA A 72 -0.11 -8.32 -12.82
N GLY A 73 0.16 -7.94 -11.58
CA GLY A 73 -0.85 -7.37 -10.67
C GLY A 73 -1.45 -6.08 -11.20
N PHE A 74 -0.64 -5.21 -11.79
CA PHE A 74 -1.11 -3.98 -12.42
C PHE A 74 -1.97 -4.25 -13.66
N LEU A 75 -1.58 -5.22 -14.51
CA LEU A 75 -2.38 -5.61 -15.67
C LEU A 75 -3.73 -6.22 -15.26
N LEU A 76 -3.74 -7.08 -14.23
CA LEU A 76 -4.98 -7.59 -13.65
C LEU A 76 -5.86 -6.45 -13.10
N PHE A 77 -5.25 -5.47 -12.44
CA PHE A 77 -5.97 -4.29 -11.99
C PHE A 77 -6.58 -3.51 -13.17
N VAL A 78 -5.81 -3.25 -14.23
CA VAL A 78 -6.32 -2.59 -15.43
C VAL A 78 -7.48 -3.38 -16.03
N LEU A 79 -7.38 -4.71 -16.11
CA LEU A 79 -8.40 -5.56 -16.68
C LEU A 79 -9.71 -5.57 -15.87
N PHE A 80 -9.62 -5.60 -14.53
CA PHE A 80 -10.78 -5.69 -13.64
C PHE A 80 -11.14 -4.36 -12.98
N GLY A 81 -10.21 -3.42 -12.88
CA GLY A 81 -10.36 -2.15 -12.16
C GLY A 81 -11.11 -1.08 -12.92
N PHE A 82 -11.32 -1.24 -14.25
CA PHE A 82 -12.14 -0.36 -15.07
C PHE A 82 -13.60 -0.82 -15.21
N SER A 83 -14.01 -1.80 -14.39
CA SER A 83 -15.42 -2.21 -14.38
C SER A 83 -16.31 -1.09 -13.83
N PRO A 84 -17.58 -1.01 -14.26
CA PRO A 84 -18.54 -0.07 -13.69
C PRO A 84 -18.63 -0.25 -12.17
N GLY A 85 -18.37 0.81 -11.41
CA GLY A 85 -18.32 0.80 -9.95
C GLY A 85 -16.93 0.64 -9.34
N SER A 86 -15.86 0.55 -10.15
CA SER A 86 -14.48 0.56 -9.67
C SER A 86 -13.99 1.99 -9.41
N ASP A 87 -13.33 2.20 -8.27
CA ASP A 87 -12.79 3.49 -7.87
C ASP A 87 -11.37 3.69 -8.39
N ILE A 88 -11.27 4.25 -9.59
CA ILE A 88 -10.00 4.48 -10.28
C ILE A 88 -9.10 5.44 -9.49
N PHE A 89 -9.67 6.50 -8.88
CA PHE A 89 -8.88 7.49 -8.13
C PHE A 89 -8.34 6.92 -6.82
N ALA A 90 -9.14 6.11 -6.10
CA ALA A 90 -8.64 5.43 -4.90
C ALA A 90 -7.52 4.44 -5.23
N HIS A 91 -7.60 3.75 -6.36
CA HIS A 91 -6.55 2.85 -6.81
C HIS A 91 -5.27 3.58 -7.21
N LEU A 92 -5.40 4.64 -8.01
CA LEU A 92 -4.26 5.47 -8.41
C LEU A 92 -3.62 6.12 -7.19
N GLY A 93 -4.43 6.67 -6.29
CA GLY A 93 -3.98 7.27 -5.05
C GLY A 93 -3.25 6.28 -4.15
N GLY A 94 -3.81 5.07 -3.99
CA GLY A 94 -3.16 3.99 -3.26
C GLY A 94 -1.80 3.62 -3.82
N PHE A 95 -1.70 3.44 -5.15
CA PHE A 95 -0.45 3.12 -5.83
C PHE A 95 0.60 4.22 -5.68
N MET A 96 0.23 5.49 -5.92
CA MET A 96 1.13 6.63 -5.77
C MET A 96 1.61 6.79 -4.33
N ALA A 97 0.70 6.67 -3.35
CA ALA A 97 1.07 6.66 -1.94
C ALA A 97 2.04 5.51 -1.61
N GLY A 98 1.83 4.32 -2.19
CA GLY A 98 2.73 3.18 -2.05
C GLY A 98 4.13 3.45 -2.60
N LEU A 99 4.25 4.11 -3.75
CA LEU A 99 5.56 4.54 -4.28
C LEU A 99 6.24 5.53 -3.33
N ILE A 100 5.52 6.53 -2.82
CA ILE A 100 6.05 7.54 -1.91
C ILE A 100 6.52 6.90 -0.60
N PHE A 101 5.67 6.10 0.06
CA PHE A 101 6.04 5.39 1.29
C PHE A 101 7.21 4.43 1.06
N GLY A 102 7.20 3.69 -0.05
CA GLY A 102 8.31 2.81 -0.43
C GLY A 102 9.63 3.58 -0.60
N ALA A 103 9.59 4.75 -1.24
CA ALA A 103 10.75 5.61 -1.39
C ALA A 103 11.26 6.12 -0.03
N ILE A 104 10.38 6.64 0.83
CA ILE A 104 10.73 7.10 2.19
C ILE A 104 11.32 5.95 3.01
N LEU A 105 10.68 4.79 3.04
CA LEU A 105 11.16 3.63 3.79
C LEU A 105 12.50 3.11 3.24
N SER A 106 12.78 3.28 1.96
CA SER A 106 14.05 2.87 1.36
C SER A 106 15.24 3.71 1.81
N LEU A 107 14.99 4.91 2.36
CA LEU A 107 16.03 5.78 2.93
C LEU A 107 16.43 5.35 4.35
N VAL A 108 15.62 4.52 5.00
CA VAL A 108 15.90 4.03 6.35
C VAL A 108 16.67 2.72 6.29
N ASP A 109 17.62 2.54 7.21
CA ASP A 109 18.40 1.30 7.30
C ASP A 109 17.47 0.09 7.52
N GLU A 110 17.63 -0.91 6.67
CA GLU A 110 16.87 -2.16 6.68
C GLU A 110 16.90 -2.85 8.04
N LYS A 111 18.05 -2.86 8.71
CA LYS A 111 18.20 -3.46 10.04
C LYS A 111 17.32 -2.79 11.08
N ARG A 112 17.15 -1.47 11.00
CA ARG A 112 16.24 -0.73 11.89
C ARG A 112 14.78 -1.07 11.63
N LEU A 113 14.39 -1.11 10.35
CA LEU A 113 13.00 -1.42 9.96
C LEU A 113 12.56 -2.84 10.36
N GLN A 114 13.49 -3.78 10.44
CA GLN A 114 13.21 -5.16 10.83
C GLN A 114 13.13 -5.38 12.34
N THR A 115 13.45 -4.38 13.16
CA THR A 115 13.43 -4.55 14.62
C THR A 115 12.00 -4.76 15.15
N PRO A 116 11.80 -5.69 16.11
CA PRO A 116 10.50 -5.86 16.76
C PRO A 116 9.99 -4.59 17.44
N ARG A 117 10.91 -3.74 17.93
CA ARG A 117 10.59 -2.47 18.59
C ARG A 117 9.81 -1.50 17.71
N LEU A 118 9.98 -1.57 16.38
CA LEU A 118 9.23 -0.75 15.43
C LEU A 118 8.02 -1.49 14.86
N ASN A 119 8.16 -2.80 14.65
CA ASN A 119 7.11 -3.58 14.01
C ASN A 119 5.91 -3.85 14.93
N LEU A 120 6.14 -4.11 16.22
CA LEU A 120 5.05 -4.34 17.17
C LEU A 120 4.15 -3.11 17.36
N PRO A 121 4.68 -1.90 17.63
CA PRO A 121 3.82 -0.71 17.73
C PRO A 121 3.16 -0.34 16.39
N ALA A 122 3.81 -0.55 15.25
CA ALA A 122 3.20 -0.34 13.94
C ALA A 122 1.99 -1.26 13.72
N PHE A 123 2.11 -2.53 14.08
CA PHE A 123 1.00 -3.48 14.05
C PHE A 123 -0.12 -3.10 15.02
N ALA A 124 0.24 -2.78 16.27
CA ALA A 124 -0.73 -2.34 17.27
C ALA A 124 -1.49 -1.09 16.82
N ALA A 125 -0.80 -0.14 16.15
CA ALA A 125 -1.44 1.05 15.58
C ALA A 125 -2.50 0.69 14.53
N VAL A 126 -2.23 -0.27 13.62
CA VAL A 126 -3.23 -0.73 12.65
C VAL A 126 -4.44 -1.30 13.36
N LEU A 127 -4.23 -2.19 14.34
CA LEU A 127 -5.34 -2.78 15.11
C LEU A 127 -6.15 -1.72 15.86
N ALA A 128 -5.47 -0.75 16.47
CA ALA A 128 -6.13 0.35 17.19
C ALA A 128 -6.98 1.21 16.24
N ILE A 129 -6.44 1.60 15.08
CA ILE A 129 -7.17 2.38 14.08
C ILE A 129 -8.40 1.58 13.59
N MET A 130 -8.23 0.31 13.28
CA MET A 130 -9.34 -0.56 12.85
C MET A 130 -10.41 -0.67 13.93
N ALA A 131 -10.02 -0.87 15.19
CA ALA A 131 -10.97 -0.96 16.31
C ALA A 131 -11.74 0.35 16.52
N VAL A 132 -11.04 1.49 16.47
CA VAL A 132 -11.67 2.82 16.62
C VAL A 132 -12.61 3.11 15.47
N THR A 133 -12.19 2.90 14.21
CA THR A 133 -13.04 3.15 13.05
C THR A 133 -14.27 2.26 13.05
N TRP A 134 -14.13 0.99 13.44
CA TRP A 134 -15.26 0.07 13.58
C TRP A 134 -16.22 0.47 14.70
N ALA A 135 -15.69 0.85 15.87
CA ALA A 135 -16.50 1.32 16.99
C ALA A 135 -17.27 2.62 16.66
N LEU A 136 -16.71 3.49 15.83
CA LEU A 136 -17.38 4.70 15.34
C LEU A 136 -18.45 4.38 14.28
N ALA A 137 -18.22 3.40 13.42
CA ALA A 137 -19.17 2.99 12.38
C ALA A 137 -20.40 2.27 12.93
N LEU A 138 -20.33 1.67 14.14
CA LEU A 138 -21.43 0.97 14.79
C LEU A 138 -22.27 1.87 15.71
N ARG A 139 -21.96 3.15 15.82
CA ARG A 139 -22.74 4.15 16.58
C ARG A 139 -23.79 4.82 15.73
#